data_f2b198f09f259cd76a034d2dee0994ec
#
_entry.id   f2b198f09f259cd76a034d2dee0994ec
#
_cell.length_a   1.000
_cell.length_b   1.000
_cell.length_c   1.000
_cell.angle_alpha   90.00
_cell.angle_beta   90.00
_cell.angle_gamma   90.00
#
_symmetry.space_group_name_H-M   'P 1'
#
loop_
_entity.id
_entity.type
_entity.pdbx_description
1 polymer ?
#
loop_
_entity_poly.entity_id
_entity_poly.type
_entity_poly.pdbx_seq_one_letter_code
_entity_poly.pdbx_strand_id
1 'polypeptide(L)'
;MKKLILLFVVLPFLTLPPTALADELDTPAVAKPGELIVEVNGVVCSICAKGLKKNLAKLDFQSPVLSEKSGVKIDIRSGRLVMHRDPAKPIDFDAIRVAVKKGGFELAKLYMHLSGSLDSVDGKWLLTEKAGQNKFALATVPAGLAKSNAVTAHITINASAVAKTKPGQIVPVESVEITKGVSD
;
A
#
# COMPACT_ATOMS: atom_id res chain seq x y z
N MET A 1 70.21 18.92 36.95
CA MET A 1 69.52 19.14 35.67
C MET A 1 68.54 17.97 35.46
N LYS A 2 67.31 18.14 35.98
CA LYS A 2 66.27 17.10 35.88
C LYS A 2 65.34 17.41 34.70
N LYS A 3 65.35 16.57 33.65
CA LYS A 3 64.51 16.69 32.51
C LYS A 3 63.11 16.12 32.86
N LEU A 4 62.12 17.00 32.94
CA LEU A 4 60.72 16.65 33.12
C LEU A 4 60.10 16.31 31.79
N ILE A 5 59.82 15.01 31.54
CA ILE A 5 59.15 14.53 30.34
C ILE A 5 57.63 14.60 30.59
N LEU A 6 57.01 15.54 29.91
CA LEU A 6 55.55 15.69 29.92
C LEU A 6 54.93 14.66 28.94
N LEU A 7 54.30 13.64 29.50
CA LEU A 7 53.60 12.61 28.72
C LEU A 7 52.22 13.13 28.32
N PHE A 8 52.06 13.54 27.06
CA PHE A 8 50.79 13.92 26.49
C PHE A 8 49.98 12.66 26.17
N VAL A 9 49.01 12.32 27.00
CA VAL A 9 48.04 11.26 26.73
C VAL A 9 47.01 11.83 25.77
N VAL A 10 47.14 11.49 24.48
CA VAL A 10 46.12 11.77 23.45
C VAL A 10 45.01 10.75 23.58
N LEU A 11 43.90 11.15 24.14
CA LEU A 11 42.68 10.35 24.23
C LEU A 11 42.01 10.36 22.82
N PRO A 12 41.83 9.22 22.12
CA PRO A 12 41.09 9.21 20.88
C PRO A 12 39.60 9.42 21.19
N PHE A 13 39.09 10.56 20.78
CA PHE A 13 37.67 10.87 20.80
C PHE A 13 36.99 9.91 19.81
N LEU A 14 36.34 8.88 20.34
CA LEU A 14 35.52 7.93 19.56
C LEU A 14 34.25 8.68 19.13
N THR A 15 34.29 9.32 17.97
CA THR A 15 33.11 9.88 17.33
C THR A 15 32.24 8.74 16.84
N LEU A 16 31.24 8.35 17.63
CA LEU A 16 30.14 7.52 17.12
C LEU A 16 29.46 8.31 16.00
N PRO A 17 29.28 7.70 14.80
CA PRO A 17 28.44 8.31 13.78
C PRO A 17 27.01 8.43 14.35
N PRO A 18 26.30 9.54 14.09
CA PRO A 18 24.89 9.60 14.40
C PRO A 18 24.22 8.50 13.58
N THR A 19 23.70 7.48 14.26
CA THR A 19 22.76 6.56 13.65
C THR A 19 21.58 7.39 13.18
N ALA A 20 21.54 7.68 11.89
CA ALA A 20 20.37 8.25 11.26
C ALA A 20 19.22 7.29 11.59
N LEU A 21 18.30 7.75 12.41
CA LEU A 21 16.97 7.17 12.53
C LEU A 21 16.37 7.35 11.13
N ALA A 22 16.64 6.39 10.25
CA ALA A 22 16.00 6.29 8.95
C ALA A 22 14.51 6.26 9.23
N ASP A 23 13.82 7.21 8.66
CA ASP A 23 12.40 7.44 8.77
C ASP A 23 11.66 6.17 8.34
N GLU A 24 11.18 5.40 9.31
CA GLU A 24 10.45 4.15 9.11
C GLU A 24 9.07 4.40 8.46
N LEU A 25 8.77 5.68 8.19
CA LEU A 25 7.51 6.14 7.60
C LEU A 25 7.42 5.96 6.08
N ASP A 26 8.53 5.73 5.39
CA ASP A 26 8.55 5.68 3.91
C ASP A 26 8.63 4.26 3.34
N THR A 27 8.52 3.24 4.21
CA THR A 27 8.46 1.86 3.73
C THR A 27 7.11 1.61 3.07
N PRO A 28 7.09 1.17 1.78
CA PRO A 28 5.84 0.85 1.10
C PRO A 28 5.04 -0.16 1.92
N ALA A 29 3.75 0.08 2.06
CA ALA A 29 2.89 -0.84 2.78
C ALA A 29 2.73 -2.12 1.96
N VAL A 30 3.03 -3.26 2.55
CA VAL A 30 2.89 -4.57 1.91
C VAL A 30 1.57 -5.18 2.36
N ALA A 31 0.58 -5.19 1.46
CA ALA A 31 -0.71 -5.83 1.69
C ALA A 31 -0.56 -7.35 1.59
N LYS A 32 -1.26 -8.10 2.45
CA LYS A 32 -1.36 -9.56 2.37
C LYS A 32 -2.48 -9.98 1.39
N PRO A 33 -2.52 -11.24 0.97
CA PRO A 33 -3.63 -11.76 0.17
C PRO A 33 -4.99 -11.45 0.82
N GLY A 34 -5.91 -10.85 0.04
CA GLY A 34 -7.23 -10.45 0.53
C GLY A 34 -7.27 -9.14 1.32
N GLU A 35 -6.13 -8.53 1.59
CA GLU A 35 -6.06 -7.21 2.23
C GLU A 35 -6.05 -6.08 1.21
N LEU A 36 -6.65 -4.96 1.61
CA LEU A 36 -6.52 -3.65 0.98
C LEU A 36 -6.04 -2.68 2.05
N ILE A 37 -4.91 -2.05 1.83
CA ILE A 37 -4.39 -1.01 2.71
C ILE A 37 -4.78 0.34 2.12
N VAL A 38 -5.44 1.15 2.94
CA VAL A 38 -5.87 2.51 2.60
C VAL A 38 -5.00 3.47 3.40
N GLU A 39 -4.14 4.21 2.72
CA GLU A 39 -3.33 5.25 3.33
C GLU A 39 -4.02 6.61 3.21
N VAL A 40 -4.09 7.32 4.31
CA VAL A 40 -4.81 8.59 4.41
C VAL A 40 -3.96 9.65 5.10
N ASN A 41 -4.10 10.88 4.65
CA ASN A 41 -3.45 12.04 5.25
C ASN A 41 -4.27 12.59 6.41
N GLY A 42 -3.59 13.09 7.44
CA GLY A 42 -4.19 13.89 8.51
C GLY A 42 -4.83 13.11 9.66
N VAL A 43 -4.59 11.81 9.80
CA VAL A 43 -5.07 11.05 10.96
C VAL A 43 -4.17 11.32 12.16
N VAL A 44 -4.65 12.15 13.06
CA VAL A 44 -3.89 12.55 14.26
C VAL A 44 -4.55 12.12 15.57
N CYS A 45 -5.76 11.55 15.52
CA CYS A 45 -6.49 11.19 16.73
C CYS A 45 -7.33 9.91 16.59
N SER A 46 -7.42 9.15 17.69
CA SER A 46 -8.16 7.88 17.74
C SER A 46 -9.69 8.05 17.57
N ILE A 47 -10.25 9.16 18.00
CA ILE A 47 -11.68 9.44 17.89
C ILE A 47 -12.05 9.72 16.42
N CYS A 48 -11.22 10.51 15.72
CA CYS A 48 -11.39 10.80 14.29
C CYS A 48 -11.27 9.52 13.45
N ALA A 49 -10.30 8.67 13.79
CA ALA A 49 -10.09 7.37 13.18
C ALA A 49 -11.30 6.43 13.27
N LYS A 50 -12.10 6.54 14.35
CA LYS A 50 -13.30 5.72 14.56
C LYS A 50 -14.39 6.00 13.52
N GLY A 51 -14.58 7.27 13.15
CA GLY A 51 -15.49 7.67 12.07
C GLY A 51 -15.07 7.12 10.72
N LEU A 52 -13.79 7.21 10.41
CA LEU A 52 -13.21 6.68 9.18
C LEU A 52 -13.38 5.15 9.07
N LYS A 53 -13.05 4.40 10.13
CA LYS A 53 -13.30 2.94 10.20
C LYS A 53 -14.75 2.61 9.91
N LYS A 54 -15.70 3.33 10.52
CA LYS A 54 -17.14 3.11 10.32
C LYS A 54 -17.58 3.36 8.89
N ASN A 55 -16.99 4.33 8.20
CA ASN A 55 -17.33 4.61 6.80
C ASN A 55 -16.79 3.54 5.86
N LEU A 56 -15.53 3.12 6.06
CA LEU A 56 -14.92 2.06 5.25
C LEU A 56 -15.56 0.69 5.47
N ALA A 57 -16.00 0.39 6.69
CA ALA A 57 -16.68 -0.87 7.03
C ALA A 57 -18.06 -1.03 6.35
N LYS A 58 -18.59 0.02 5.71
CA LYS A 58 -19.88 -0.02 4.99
C LYS A 58 -19.72 -0.26 3.49
N LEU A 59 -18.51 -0.39 2.98
CA LEU A 59 -18.28 -0.64 1.56
C LEU A 59 -18.70 -2.07 1.20
N ASP A 60 -19.41 -2.22 0.09
CA ASP A 60 -20.05 -3.48 -0.31
C ASP A 60 -19.05 -4.64 -0.53
N PHE A 61 -17.84 -4.30 -0.95
CA PHE A 61 -16.77 -5.28 -1.16
C PHE A 61 -15.93 -5.56 0.09
N GLN A 62 -16.22 -4.91 1.20
CA GLN A 62 -15.56 -5.17 2.48
C GLN A 62 -16.06 -6.51 3.05
N SER A 63 -15.11 -7.33 3.50
CA SER A 63 -15.41 -8.60 4.17
C SER A 63 -15.13 -8.48 5.66
N PRO A 64 -16.10 -8.75 6.54
CA PRO A 64 -15.84 -8.80 7.97
C PRO A 64 -15.01 -10.04 8.28
N VAL A 65 -13.71 -9.87 8.49
CA VAL A 65 -12.87 -10.95 8.99
C VAL A 65 -13.05 -11.05 10.50
N LEU A 66 -13.11 -12.29 10.98
CA LEU A 66 -13.54 -12.73 12.30
C LEU A 66 -12.85 -12.09 13.52
N SER A 67 -11.73 -11.39 13.35
CA SER A 67 -10.95 -10.85 14.47
C SER A 67 -11.33 -9.41 14.89
N GLU A 68 -12.01 -8.65 14.06
CA GLU A 68 -12.44 -7.29 14.39
C GLU A 68 -13.90 -7.04 13.98
N LYS A 69 -14.72 -6.52 14.90
CA LYS A 69 -16.15 -6.21 14.69
C LYS A 69 -16.43 -5.33 13.47
N SER A 70 -15.47 -4.53 13.00
CA SER A 70 -15.60 -3.64 11.84
C SER A 70 -14.93 -4.17 10.58
N GLY A 71 -14.11 -5.23 10.66
CA GLY A 71 -13.28 -5.69 9.55
C GLY A 71 -12.22 -4.70 9.05
N VAL A 72 -12.04 -3.56 9.77
CA VAL A 72 -11.08 -2.51 9.44
C VAL A 72 -10.19 -2.23 10.63
N LYS A 73 -8.89 -2.44 10.47
CA LYS A 73 -7.86 -2.12 11.46
C LYS A 73 -7.19 -0.81 11.07
N ILE A 74 -6.79 0.02 12.03
CA ILE A 74 -6.11 1.28 11.76
C ILE A 74 -4.81 1.36 12.56
N ASP A 75 -3.76 1.81 11.89
CA ASP A 75 -2.55 2.33 12.51
C ASP A 75 -2.55 3.85 12.35
N ILE A 76 -2.72 4.54 13.47
CA ILE A 76 -2.81 6.01 13.49
C ILE A 76 -1.46 6.65 13.20
N ARG A 77 -0.36 6.00 13.58
CA ARG A 77 1.00 6.54 13.41
C ARG A 77 1.36 6.68 11.94
N SER A 78 1.05 5.64 11.16
CA SER A 78 1.32 5.62 9.71
C SER A 78 0.16 6.18 8.87
N GLY A 79 -1.00 6.48 9.45
CA GLY A 79 -2.19 6.86 8.71
C GLY A 79 -2.76 5.74 7.83
N ARG A 80 -2.43 4.47 8.13
CA ARG A 80 -2.80 3.32 7.32
C ARG A 80 -3.95 2.53 7.94
N LEU A 81 -4.93 2.20 7.11
CA LEU A 81 -6.03 1.33 7.48
C LEU A 81 -5.94 0.04 6.65
N VAL A 82 -5.97 -1.09 7.35
CA VAL A 82 -6.03 -2.41 6.73
C VAL A 82 -7.47 -2.88 6.78
N MET A 83 -8.02 -3.20 5.61
CA MET A 83 -9.35 -3.79 5.49
C MET A 83 -9.27 -5.08 4.67
N HIS A 84 -10.11 -6.05 5.01
CA HIS A 84 -10.26 -7.24 4.21
C HIS A 84 -11.36 -7.04 3.19
N ARG A 85 -11.14 -7.53 1.99
CA ARG A 85 -12.09 -7.46 0.90
C ARG A 85 -12.66 -8.83 0.55
N ASP A 86 -13.87 -8.84 0.09
CA ASP A 86 -14.46 -10.02 -0.54
C ASP A 86 -13.84 -10.19 -1.94
N PRO A 87 -13.06 -11.25 -2.19
CA PRO A 87 -12.41 -11.42 -3.48
C PRO A 87 -13.38 -11.67 -4.64
N ALA A 88 -14.63 -12.06 -4.35
CA ALA A 88 -15.65 -12.27 -5.36
C ALA A 88 -16.33 -10.97 -5.84
N LYS A 89 -16.05 -9.85 -5.16
CA LYS A 89 -16.67 -8.56 -5.49
C LYS A 89 -15.67 -7.60 -6.13
N PRO A 90 -16.07 -6.86 -7.17
CA PRO A 90 -15.25 -5.79 -7.72
C PRO A 90 -15.11 -4.67 -6.69
N ILE A 91 -13.95 -4.05 -6.67
CA ILE A 91 -13.67 -2.92 -5.78
C ILE A 91 -14.23 -1.65 -6.40
N ASP A 92 -15.03 -0.92 -5.62
CA ASP A 92 -15.40 0.46 -5.95
C ASP A 92 -14.35 1.41 -5.34
N PHE A 93 -13.37 1.78 -6.14
CA PHE A 93 -12.27 2.64 -5.71
C PHE A 93 -12.72 4.07 -5.41
N ASP A 94 -13.72 4.60 -6.14
CA ASP A 94 -14.27 5.93 -5.84
C ASP A 94 -15.07 5.93 -4.53
N ALA A 95 -15.77 4.85 -4.22
CA ALA A 95 -16.44 4.70 -2.94
C ALA A 95 -15.46 4.73 -1.75
N ILE A 96 -14.25 4.18 -1.90
CA ILE A 96 -13.19 4.31 -0.89
C ILE A 96 -12.85 5.79 -0.67
N ARG A 97 -12.56 6.52 -1.75
CA ARG A 97 -12.24 7.94 -1.71
C ARG A 97 -13.36 8.76 -1.05
N VAL A 98 -14.61 8.47 -1.40
CA VAL A 98 -15.79 9.13 -0.82
C VAL A 98 -15.94 8.81 0.68
N ALA A 99 -15.71 7.55 1.08
CA ALA A 99 -15.76 7.12 2.48
C ALA A 99 -14.68 7.81 3.33
N VAL A 100 -13.46 7.94 2.78
CA VAL A 100 -12.34 8.66 3.42
C VAL A 100 -12.70 10.14 3.58
N LYS A 101 -13.18 10.79 2.52
CA LYS A 101 -13.59 12.20 2.56
C LYS A 101 -14.73 12.48 3.55
N LYS A 102 -15.71 11.59 3.65
CA LYS A 102 -16.77 11.67 4.66
C LYS A 102 -16.23 11.56 6.09
N GLY A 103 -15.10 10.92 6.29
CA GLY A 103 -14.37 10.88 7.56
C GLY A 103 -13.62 12.16 7.89
N GLY A 104 -13.54 13.12 6.97
CA GLY A 104 -12.75 14.36 7.11
C GLY A 104 -11.29 14.22 6.72
N PHE A 105 -10.93 13.17 5.97
CA PHE A 105 -9.56 12.86 5.58
C PHE A 105 -9.38 12.89 4.06
N GLU A 106 -8.14 12.83 3.62
CA GLU A 106 -7.76 12.70 2.23
C GLU A 106 -7.12 11.34 1.97
N LEU A 107 -7.58 10.67 0.93
CA LEU A 107 -6.95 9.44 0.44
C LEU A 107 -5.59 9.80 -0.16
N ALA A 108 -4.55 9.12 0.27
CA ALA A 108 -3.21 9.25 -0.28
C ALA A 108 -2.92 8.15 -1.29
N LYS A 109 -2.89 6.89 -0.82
CA LYS A 109 -2.56 5.72 -1.63
C LYS A 109 -3.39 4.50 -1.23
N LEU A 110 -3.44 3.55 -2.14
CA LEU A 110 -3.97 2.21 -1.91
C LEU A 110 -2.89 1.19 -2.23
N TYR A 111 -2.80 0.16 -1.39
CA TYR A 111 -1.87 -0.94 -1.61
C TYR A 111 -2.63 -2.26 -1.60
N MET A 112 -2.35 -3.11 -2.56
CA MET A 112 -3.03 -4.39 -2.72
C MET A 112 -2.04 -5.49 -3.07
N HIS A 113 -2.35 -6.69 -2.59
CA HIS A 113 -1.77 -7.93 -3.07
C HIS A 113 -2.85 -8.66 -3.88
N LEU A 114 -2.53 -9.04 -5.10
CA LEU A 114 -3.48 -9.72 -5.98
C LEU A 114 -2.81 -10.76 -6.86
N SER A 115 -3.60 -11.73 -7.28
CA SER A 115 -3.21 -12.72 -8.28
C SER A 115 -4.12 -12.60 -9.49
N GLY A 116 -3.54 -12.71 -10.68
CA GLY A 116 -4.30 -12.51 -11.91
C GLY A 116 -3.55 -12.91 -13.16
N SER A 117 -4.06 -12.49 -14.30
CA SER A 117 -3.42 -12.64 -15.60
C SER A 117 -2.81 -11.32 -16.06
N LEU A 118 -1.66 -11.41 -16.70
CA LEU A 118 -0.94 -10.29 -17.28
C LEU A 118 -1.01 -10.39 -18.81
N ASP A 119 -1.62 -9.40 -19.44
CA ASP A 119 -1.78 -9.31 -20.88
C ASP A 119 -1.22 -7.98 -21.42
N SER A 120 -0.87 -7.97 -22.70
CA SER A 120 -0.53 -6.74 -23.41
C SER A 120 -1.59 -6.46 -24.45
N VAL A 121 -2.28 -5.32 -24.33
CA VAL A 121 -3.32 -4.86 -25.25
C VAL A 121 -2.90 -3.48 -25.76
N ASP A 122 -2.77 -3.33 -27.08
CA ASP A 122 -2.34 -2.08 -27.74
C ASP A 122 -1.04 -1.47 -27.17
N GLY A 123 -0.07 -2.34 -26.83
CA GLY A 123 1.20 -1.94 -26.24
C GLY A 123 1.14 -1.51 -24.77
N LYS A 124 -0.01 -1.65 -24.13
CA LYS A 124 -0.21 -1.38 -22.70
C LYS A 124 -0.35 -2.69 -21.94
N TRP A 125 0.31 -2.78 -20.81
CA TRP A 125 0.18 -3.93 -19.94
C TRP A 125 -1.07 -3.81 -19.08
N LEU A 126 -1.84 -4.88 -19.05
CA LEU A 126 -3.08 -4.99 -18.29
C LEU A 126 -2.99 -6.20 -17.36
N LEU A 127 -3.09 -5.93 -16.06
CA LEU A 127 -3.22 -6.94 -15.03
C LEU A 127 -4.71 -7.11 -14.69
N THR A 128 -5.26 -8.29 -14.94
CA THR A 128 -6.65 -8.63 -14.63
C THR A 128 -6.67 -9.54 -13.42
N GLU A 129 -7.31 -9.11 -12.35
CA GLU A 129 -7.47 -9.90 -11.14
C GLU A 129 -8.39 -11.11 -11.40
N LYS A 130 -7.95 -12.30 -10.97
CA LYS A 130 -8.69 -13.55 -11.21
C LYS A 130 -10.02 -13.61 -10.46
N ALA A 131 -10.05 -13.13 -9.22
CA ALA A 131 -11.21 -13.29 -8.34
C ALA A 131 -12.22 -12.13 -8.44
N GLY A 132 -11.75 -10.89 -8.38
CA GLY A 132 -12.62 -9.71 -8.25
C GLY A 132 -12.91 -8.97 -9.54
N GLN A 133 -12.45 -9.46 -10.69
CA GLN A 133 -12.65 -8.83 -12.01
C GLN A 133 -12.12 -7.38 -12.10
N ASN A 134 -11.25 -6.98 -11.18
CA ASN A 134 -10.60 -5.68 -11.25
C ASN A 134 -9.51 -5.70 -12.32
N LYS A 135 -9.35 -4.57 -13.02
CA LYS A 135 -8.39 -4.41 -14.11
C LYS A 135 -7.46 -3.23 -13.82
N PHE A 136 -6.17 -3.46 -14.02
CA PHE A 136 -5.14 -2.49 -13.68
C PHE A 136 -4.22 -2.25 -14.88
N ALA A 137 -4.10 -0.98 -15.29
CA ALA A 137 -3.14 -0.59 -16.32
C ALA A 137 -1.77 -0.34 -15.68
N LEU A 138 -0.76 -1.08 -16.13
CA LEU A 138 0.61 -0.98 -15.65
C LEU A 138 1.41 -0.10 -16.61
N ALA A 139 2.09 0.91 -16.08
CA ALA A 139 2.96 1.78 -16.87
C ALA A 139 4.24 1.06 -17.31
N THR A 140 4.76 0.20 -16.44
CA THR A 140 5.99 -0.59 -16.68
C THR A 140 5.80 -2.00 -16.14
N VAL A 141 6.42 -2.95 -16.80
CA VAL A 141 6.51 -4.35 -16.36
C VAL A 141 7.99 -4.74 -16.36
N PRO A 142 8.46 -5.52 -15.39
CA PRO A 142 9.84 -5.98 -15.35
C PRO A 142 10.26 -6.64 -16.68
N ALA A 143 11.46 -6.33 -17.12
CA ALA A 143 12.00 -6.91 -18.35
C ALA A 143 12.05 -8.44 -18.24
N GLY A 144 11.59 -9.13 -19.30
CA GLY A 144 11.57 -10.59 -19.34
C GLY A 144 10.25 -11.22 -18.88
N LEU A 145 9.27 -10.44 -18.42
CA LEU A 145 7.93 -10.94 -18.20
C LEU A 145 7.19 -11.04 -19.55
N ALA A 146 6.86 -12.26 -19.93
CA ALA A 146 5.94 -12.54 -21.03
C ALA A 146 4.49 -12.43 -20.54
N LYS A 147 3.53 -12.48 -21.47
CA LYS A 147 2.13 -12.70 -21.13
C LYS A 147 2.04 -13.94 -20.25
N SER A 148 1.37 -13.83 -19.12
CA SER A 148 1.24 -14.92 -18.16
C SER A 148 -0.16 -14.98 -17.58
N ASN A 149 -0.71 -16.17 -17.49
CA ASN A 149 -2.04 -16.42 -16.91
C ASN A 149 -2.02 -16.50 -15.38
N ALA A 150 -0.82 -16.50 -14.77
CA ALA A 150 -0.67 -16.61 -13.34
C ALA A 150 0.46 -15.72 -12.83
N VAL A 151 0.13 -14.50 -12.44
CA VAL A 151 1.04 -13.59 -11.77
C VAL A 151 0.53 -13.25 -10.38
N THR A 152 1.46 -13.04 -9.46
CA THR A 152 1.17 -12.47 -8.13
C THR A 152 1.91 -11.14 -8.04
N ALA A 153 1.20 -10.10 -7.67
CA ALA A 153 1.72 -8.75 -7.68
C ALA A 153 1.30 -7.95 -6.45
N HIS A 154 2.21 -7.11 -5.96
CA HIS A 154 1.90 -5.98 -5.10
C HIS A 154 1.75 -4.74 -5.96
N ILE A 155 0.63 -4.06 -5.83
CA ILE A 155 0.36 -2.83 -6.57
C ILE A 155 0.13 -1.66 -5.64
N THR A 156 0.57 -0.48 -6.08
CA THR A 156 0.29 0.80 -5.43
C THR A 156 -0.52 1.66 -6.38
N ILE A 157 -1.61 2.23 -5.88
CA ILE A 157 -2.52 3.08 -6.64
C ILE A 157 -2.57 4.45 -5.96
N ASN A 158 -2.33 5.51 -6.73
CA ASN A 158 -2.44 6.88 -6.23
C ASN A 158 -3.91 7.31 -6.14
N ALA A 159 -4.23 8.16 -5.18
CA ALA A 159 -5.58 8.70 -4.98
C ALA A 159 -6.15 9.40 -6.22
N SER A 160 -5.32 10.08 -7.01
CA SER A 160 -5.74 10.73 -8.26
C SER A 160 -6.26 9.75 -9.31
N ALA A 161 -5.73 8.51 -9.31
CA ALA A 161 -6.10 7.48 -10.26
C ALA A 161 -7.50 6.87 -10.00
N VAL A 162 -8.00 7.00 -8.78
CA VAL A 162 -9.29 6.39 -8.39
C VAL A 162 -10.47 7.36 -8.43
N ALA A 163 -10.22 8.63 -8.67
CA ALA A 163 -11.28 9.63 -8.71
C ALA A 163 -12.27 9.36 -9.86
N LYS A 164 -13.54 9.20 -9.53
CA LYS A 164 -14.64 8.90 -10.47
C LYS A 164 -14.53 7.54 -11.20
N THR A 165 -13.68 6.64 -10.72
CA THR A 165 -13.61 5.27 -11.27
C THR A 165 -14.80 4.45 -10.83
N LYS A 166 -15.44 3.76 -11.78
CA LYS A 166 -16.55 2.82 -11.49
C LYS A 166 -16.02 1.39 -11.37
N PRO A 167 -16.73 0.51 -10.65
CA PRO A 167 -16.39 -0.91 -10.62
C PRO A 167 -16.23 -1.49 -12.03
N GLY A 168 -15.18 -2.29 -12.23
CA GLY A 168 -14.86 -2.90 -13.54
C GLY A 168 -14.13 -1.99 -14.54
N GLN A 169 -13.92 -0.71 -14.24
CA GLN A 169 -13.06 0.15 -15.05
C GLN A 169 -11.57 -0.14 -14.80
N ILE A 170 -10.77 0.17 -15.80
CA ILE A 170 -9.31 0.02 -15.71
C ILE A 170 -8.74 1.14 -14.82
N VAL A 171 -7.98 0.73 -13.79
CA VAL A 171 -7.34 1.65 -12.84
C VAL A 171 -5.85 1.75 -13.19
N PRO A 172 -5.30 2.94 -13.41
CA PRO A 172 -3.87 3.11 -13.59
C PRO A 172 -3.13 2.88 -12.26
N VAL A 173 -2.01 2.16 -12.34
CA VAL A 173 -1.18 1.79 -11.19
C VAL A 173 0.06 2.67 -11.16
N GLU A 174 0.41 3.20 -9.99
CA GLU A 174 1.61 4.00 -9.76
C GLU A 174 2.87 3.12 -9.81
N SER A 175 2.83 1.98 -9.11
CA SER A 175 3.92 1.01 -9.10
C SER A 175 3.40 -0.41 -8.98
N VAL A 176 4.14 -1.35 -9.56
CA VAL A 176 3.87 -2.79 -9.49
C VAL A 176 5.15 -3.54 -9.18
N GLU A 177 5.07 -4.44 -8.22
CA GLU A 177 6.09 -5.42 -7.91
C GLU A 177 5.51 -6.82 -8.15
N ILE A 178 6.02 -7.52 -9.15
CA ILE A 178 5.59 -8.89 -9.46
C ILE A 178 6.45 -9.84 -8.66
N THR A 179 5.83 -10.56 -7.72
CA THR A 179 6.53 -11.44 -6.78
C THR A 179 6.63 -12.88 -7.28
N LYS A 180 5.73 -13.28 -8.18
CA LYS A 180 5.76 -14.60 -8.81
C LYS A 180 5.06 -14.54 -10.16
N GLY A 181 5.80 -14.85 -11.23
CA GLY A 181 5.25 -15.25 -12.51
C GLY A 181 5.41 -16.77 -12.63
N VAL A 182 4.34 -17.49 -12.83
CA VAL A 182 4.41 -18.90 -13.23
C VAL A 182 4.41 -18.89 -14.75
N SER A 183 5.57 -19.12 -15.36
CA SER A 183 5.65 -19.54 -16.77
C SER A 183 5.22 -21.00 -16.80
N ASP A 184 4.11 -21.29 -17.48
CA ASP A 184 3.80 -22.65 -17.93
C ASP A 184 4.81 -23.08 -19.02
#